data_b60d92394e45bd31637f8341959cfaf6
#
_entry.id   b60d92394e45bd31637f8341959cfaf6
#
_cell.length_a   1.000
_cell.length_b   1.000
_cell.length_c   1.000
_cell.angle_alpha   90.00
_cell.angle_beta   90.00
_cell.angle_gamma   90.00
#
_symmetry.space_group_name_H-M   'P 1'
#
loop_
_entity.id
_entity.type
_entity.pdbx_description
1 polymer ?
#
loop_
_entity_poly.entity_id
_entity_poly.type
_entity_poly.pdbx_seq_one_letter_code
_entity_poly.pdbx_strand_id
1 'polypeptide(L)'
;MDFALLSTLLPSIKQGITRVLVSYDIGCQWDKKLQARISQYSTSASFELSSLNYWKVVVPKFHLSGHGQACQLGYNINFTKGAARMCGEGIELGWSQSGNMVIWTRENGPNARRAILDSHWGECNWQKLLGLRTSLPVSYSHVLTSCKGVFLLKNLRRSLVWGRSQREAATSLSDRYPDETTNEWAEMRDKFDKNSMGPNPYKEPKNRTIFVSLSTFRY
;
A
#
# COMPACT_ATOMS: atom_id res chain seq x y z
N MET A 1 -3.79 10.31 -13.86
CA MET A 1 -3.61 9.80 -12.48
C MET A 1 -3.89 10.89 -11.43
N ASP A 2 -3.27 12.07 -11.54
CA ASP A 2 -3.44 13.18 -10.58
C ASP A 2 -4.90 13.56 -10.34
N PHE A 3 -5.69 13.75 -11.41
CA PHE A 3 -7.12 14.01 -11.29
C PHE A 3 -7.89 12.91 -10.56
N ALA A 4 -7.63 11.64 -10.89
CA ALA A 4 -8.28 10.51 -10.25
C ALA A 4 -7.94 10.44 -8.75
N LEU A 5 -6.69 10.73 -8.38
CA LEU A 5 -6.29 10.82 -6.98
C LEU A 5 -7.04 11.94 -6.26
N LEU A 6 -7.03 13.14 -6.83
CA LEU A 6 -7.64 14.32 -6.19
C LEU A 6 -9.15 14.16 -6.04
N SER A 7 -9.85 13.61 -7.04
CA SER A 7 -11.29 13.38 -6.98
C SER A 7 -11.70 12.42 -5.85
N THR A 8 -10.84 11.47 -5.49
CA THR A 8 -11.08 10.53 -4.38
C THR A 8 -10.54 11.02 -3.05
N LEU A 9 -9.42 11.73 -3.05
CA LEU A 9 -8.71 12.15 -1.84
C LEU A 9 -9.36 13.37 -1.18
N LEU A 10 -9.71 14.40 -1.95
CA LEU A 10 -10.25 15.66 -1.40
C LEU A 10 -11.55 15.47 -0.59
N PRO A 11 -12.55 14.68 -1.05
CA PRO A 11 -13.72 14.38 -0.24
C PRO A 11 -13.37 13.65 1.07
N SER A 12 -12.39 12.74 1.04
CA SER A 12 -11.97 11.99 2.21
C SER A 12 -11.25 12.87 3.23
N ILE A 13 -10.43 13.81 2.77
CA ILE A 13 -9.76 14.79 3.64
C ILE A 13 -10.79 15.70 4.31
N LYS A 14 -11.82 16.16 3.58
CA LYS A 14 -12.93 16.93 4.14
C LYS A 14 -13.67 16.17 5.25
N GLN A 15 -13.65 14.85 5.23
CA GLN A 15 -14.19 13.98 6.27
C GLN A 15 -13.22 13.71 7.43
N GLY A 16 -12.06 14.36 7.45
CA GLY A 16 -11.09 14.27 8.54
C GLY A 16 -9.97 13.23 8.35
N ILE A 17 -9.81 12.67 7.13
CA ILE A 17 -8.66 11.81 6.86
C ILE A 17 -7.41 12.66 6.69
N THR A 18 -6.44 12.47 7.57
CA THR A 18 -5.18 13.20 7.60
C THR A 18 -3.95 12.32 7.31
N ARG A 19 -4.14 11.00 7.17
CA ARG A 19 -3.05 10.04 6.90
C ARG A 19 -3.36 9.27 5.64
N VAL A 20 -2.49 9.40 4.64
CA VAL A 20 -2.69 8.83 3.31
C VAL A 20 -1.45 8.02 2.90
N LEU A 21 -1.68 6.77 2.50
CA LEU A 21 -0.71 5.91 1.86
C LEU A 21 -1.24 5.56 0.46
N VAL A 22 -0.47 5.90 -0.57
CA VAL A 22 -0.80 5.60 -1.97
C VAL A 22 0.08 4.47 -2.47
N SER A 23 -0.53 3.37 -2.90
CA SER A 23 0.18 2.27 -3.56
C SER A 23 -0.04 2.34 -5.07
N TYR A 24 1.05 2.50 -5.83
CA TYR A 24 1.00 2.63 -7.28
C TYR A 24 2.27 2.04 -7.91
N ASP A 25 2.13 1.23 -8.96
CA ASP A 25 3.23 0.50 -9.59
C ASP A 25 4.37 1.41 -10.06
N ILE A 26 4.04 2.53 -10.70
CA ILE A 26 5.03 3.56 -11.09
C ILE A 26 5.09 4.73 -10.09
N GLY A 27 4.74 4.49 -8.83
CA GLY A 27 4.69 5.51 -7.79
C GLY A 27 5.98 6.29 -7.63
N CYS A 28 7.13 5.65 -7.78
CA CYS A 28 8.45 6.29 -7.70
C CYS A 28 8.70 7.37 -8.79
N GLN A 29 8.03 7.26 -9.93
CA GLN A 29 8.10 8.28 -10.98
C GLN A 29 6.98 9.30 -10.82
N TRP A 30 5.78 8.83 -10.48
CA TRP A 30 4.60 9.65 -10.33
C TRP A 30 4.69 10.65 -9.17
N ASP A 31 5.30 10.27 -8.06
CA ASP A 31 5.50 11.11 -6.87
C ASP A 31 6.38 12.34 -7.14
N LYS A 32 7.27 12.24 -8.15
CA LYS A 32 8.14 13.35 -8.53
C LYS A 32 7.33 14.58 -8.93
N LYS A 33 7.60 15.71 -8.25
CA LYS A 33 6.93 17.00 -8.48
C LYS A 33 5.40 16.93 -8.35
N LEU A 34 4.86 15.97 -7.60
CA LEU A 34 3.42 15.79 -7.45
C LEU A 34 2.74 17.05 -6.94
N GLN A 35 3.29 17.71 -5.92
CA GLN A 35 2.72 18.96 -5.39
C GLN A 35 2.61 20.05 -6.45
N ALA A 36 3.64 20.24 -7.27
CA ALA A 36 3.62 21.22 -8.35
C ALA A 36 2.57 20.92 -9.42
N ARG A 37 2.30 19.63 -9.69
CA ARG A 37 1.22 19.24 -10.60
C ARG A 37 -0.15 19.43 -9.98
N ILE A 38 -0.32 19.09 -8.70
CA ILE A 38 -1.58 19.28 -7.98
C ILE A 38 -2.00 20.75 -7.97
N SER A 39 -1.05 21.66 -7.76
CA SER A 39 -1.31 23.10 -7.73
C SER A 39 -1.84 23.68 -9.05
N GLN A 40 -1.71 22.94 -10.16
CA GLN A 40 -2.25 23.36 -11.46
C GLN A 40 -3.76 23.09 -11.61
N TYR A 41 -4.35 22.28 -10.72
CA TYR A 41 -5.80 22.03 -10.75
C TYR A 41 -6.54 23.08 -9.95
N SER A 42 -7.47 23.78 -10.59
CA SER A 42 -8.24 24.87 -9.98
C SER A 42 -9.04 24.46 -8.73
N THR A 43 -9.51 23.22 -8.70
CA THR A 43 -10.27 22.65 -7.56
C THR A 43 -9.41 22.33 -6.35
N SER A 44 -8.10 22.32 -6.50
CA SER A 44 -7.13 21.93 -5.46
C SER A 44 -5.96 22.91 -5.34
N ALA A 45 -6.08 24.10 -5.92
CA ALA A 45 -5.00 25.11 -5.91
C ALA A 45 -4.49 25.47 -4.50
N SER A 46 -5.37 25.37 -3.49
CA SER A 46 -5.04 25.60 -2.08
C SER A 46 -4.67 24.35 -1.29
N PHE A 47 -4.71 23.17 -1.93
CA PHE A 47 -4.39 21.92 -1.25
C PHE A 47 -2.90 21.63 -1.30
N GLU A 48 -2.31 21.45 -0.14
CA GLU A 48 -0.92 21.06 0.01
C GLU A 48 -0.81 19.68 0.67
N LEU A 49 0.04 18.82 0.11
CA LEU A 49 0.35 17.50 0.69
C LEU A 49 0.95 17.62 2.10
N SER A 50 1.66 18.71 2.36
CA SER A 50 2.24 19.04 3.67
C SER A 50 1.18 19.27 4.75
N SER A 51 -0.06 19.57 4.38
CA SER A 51 -1.18 19.70 5.33
C SER A 51 -1.64 18.37 5.92
N LEU A 52 -1.25 17.26 5.31
CA LEU A 52 -1.52 15.93 5.83
C LEU A 52 -0.52 15.56 6.93
N ASN A 53 -1.00 14.92 8.00
CA ASN A 53 -0.14 14.42 9.08
C ASN A 53 0.78 13.30 8.59
N TYR A 54 0.39 12.62 7.53
CA TYR A 54 1.19 11.57 6.91
C TYR A 54 0.84 11.42 5.43
N TRP A 55 1.83 11.55 4.58
CA TRP A 55 1.76 11.26 3.16
C TRP A 55 2.91 10.33 2.78
N LYS A 56 2.59 9.22 2.13
CA LYS A 56 3.62 8.33 1.58
C LYS A 56 3.11 7.67 0.31
N VAL A 57 3.98 7.61 -0.69
CA VAL A 57 3.79 6.82 -1.90
C VAL A 57 4.68 5.59 -1.83
N VAL A 58 4.14 4.44 -2.21
CA VAL A 58 4.85 3.16 -2.22
C VAL A 58 4.58 2.41 -3.52
N VAL A 59 5.49 1.52 -3.85
CA VAL A 59 5.33 0.56 -4.96
C VAL A 59 4.82 -0.76 -4.38
N PRO A 60 3.80 -1.41 -4.98
CA PRO A 60 3.30 -2.72 -4.57
C PRO A 60 4.41 -3.77 -4.56
N LYS A 61 4.30 -4.76 -3.67
CA LYS A 61 5.36 -5.76 -3.46
C LYS A 61 5.73 -6.54 -4.72
N PHE A 62 4.73 -6.91 -5.50
CA PHE A 62 4.94 -7.68 -6.72
C PHE A 62 5.73 -6.88 -7.77
N HIS A 63 5.36 -5.62 -7.96
CA HIS A 63 6.02 -4.75 -8.94
C HIS A 63 7.40 -4.27 -8.49
N LEU A 64 7.65 -4.22 -7.17
CA LEU A 64 8.86 -3.66 -6.60
C LEU A 64 10.15 -4.35 -7.10
N SER A 65 10.09 -5.65 -7.36
CA SER A 65 11.23 -6.44 -7.88
C SER A 65 11.69 -5.99 -9.28
N GLY A 66 10.78 -5.43 -10.09
CA GLY A 66 11.09 -4.87 -11.41
C GLY A 66 11.72 -3.46 -11.39
N HIS A 67 11.81 -2.84 -10.20
CA HIS A 67 12.38 -1.52 -10.04
C HIS A 67 13.87 -1.57 -9.69
N GLY A 68 14.60 -0.50 -10.02
CA GLY A 68 16.00 -0.37 -9.61
C GLY A 68 16.16 -0.27 -8.08
N GLN A 69 17.33 -0.60 -7.58
CA GLN A 69 17.66 -0.69 -6.15
C GLN A 69 17.23 0.55 -5.33
N ALA A 70 17.41 1.75 -5.87
CA ALA A 70 16.99 2.98 -5.18
C ALA A 70 15.47 3.03 -4.92
N CYS A 71 14.67 2.56 -5.89
CA CYS A 71 13.22 2.46 -5.71
C CYS A 71 12.84 1.34 -4.76
N GLN A 72 13.51 0.19 -4.85
CA GLN A 72 13.28 -0.94 -3.95
C GLN A 72 13.54 -0.60 -2.48
N LEU A 73 14.44 0.32 -2.21
CA LEU A 73 14.73 0.78 -0.86
C LEU A 73 13.83 1.95 -0.43
N GLY A 74 13.58 2.93 -1.32
CA GLY A 74 12.86 4.16 -0.98
C GLY A 74 11.33 4.06 -0.99
N TYR A 75 10.79 3.19 -1.87
CA TYR A 75 9.34 3.04 -2.08
C TYR A 75 8.80 1.68 -1.62
N ASN A 76 9.56 0.98 -0.78
CA ASN A 76 9.18 -0.34 -0.28
C ASN A 76 8.12 -0.23 0.82
N ILE A 77 6.97 -0.85 0.59
CA ILE A 77 5.89 -0.87 1.57
C ILE A 77 6.29 -1.55 2.89
N ASN A 78 7.22 -2.53 2.85
CA ASN A 78 7.70 -3.22 4.05
C ASN A 78 8.54 -2.32 4.96
N PHE A 79 9.21 -1.30 4.40
CA PHE A 79 10.01 -0.33 5.15
C PHE A 79 9.19 0.92 5.54
N THR A 80 7.91 0.95 5.14
CA THR A 80 7.06 2.12 5.36
C THR A 80 6.40 2.04 6.74
N LYS A 81 6.69 3.01 7.58
CA LYS A 81 6.12 3.13 8.94
C LYS A 81 4.59 3.22 8.88
N GLY A 82 3.91 2.35 9.62
CA GLY A 82 2.45 2.35 9.70
C GLY A 82 1.72 1.67 8.54
N ALA A 83 2.43 1.15 7.53
CA ALA A 83 1.82 0.41 6.42
C ALA A 83 1.37 -1.00 6.82
N ALA A 84 1.82 -1.51 7.96
CA ALA A 84 1.58 -2.88 8.43
C ALA A 84 1.95 -3.93 7.36
N ARG A 85 1.22 -5.04 7.33
CA ARG A 85 1.48 -6.11 6.37
C ARG A 85 0.56 -6.00 5.13
N MET A 86 0.53 -4.85 4.49
CA MET A 86 -0.20 -4.69 3.24
C MET A 86 0.66 -5.17 2.06
N CYS A 87 0.03 -5.78 1.03
CA CYS A 87 0.69 -6.05 -0.24
C CYS A 87 0.55 -4.87 -1.23
N GLY A 88 -0.51 -4.10 -1.11
CA GLY A 88 -0.79 -2.95 -1.98
C GLY A 88 -1.38 -3.32 -3.36
N GLU A 89 -1.72 -4.60 -3.58
CA GLU A 89 -2.06 -5.16 -4.90
C GLU A 89 -3.56 -5.46 -5.08
N GLY A 90 -4.42 -4.75 -4.36
CA GLY A 90 -5.87 -4.96 -4.47
C GLY A 90 -6.43 -4.74 -5.88
N ILE A 91 -5.76 -3.93 -6.70
CA ILE A 91 -6.12 -3.67 -8.10
C ILE A 91 -5.82 -4.86 -8.99
N GLU A 92 -4.71 -5.57 -8.76
CA GLU A 92 -4.32 -6.75 -9.55
C GLU A 92 -5.36 -7.87 -9.49
N LEU A 93 -5.99 -8.05 -8.33
CA LEU A 93 -7.09 -8.97 -8.18
C LEU A 93 -8.29 -8.60 -9.08
N GLY A 94 -8.58 -7.30 -9.22
CA GLY A 94 -9.59 -6.79 -10.15
C GLY A 94 -9.22 -7.05 -11.61
N TRP A 95 -7.97 -6.84 -11.98
CA TRP A 95 -7.49 -7.09 -13.34
C TRP A 95 -7.53 -8.56 -13.72
N SER A 96 -7.22 -9.46 -12.80
CA SER A 96 -7.31 -10.91 -13.05
C SER A 96 -8.74 -11.35 -13.39
N GLN A 97 -9.75 -10.74 -12.75
CA GLN A 97 -11.16 -10.99 -13.05
C GLN A 97 -11.59 -10.41 -14.40
N SER A 98 -10.98 -9.29 -14.81
CA SER A 98 -11.30 -8.57 -16.06
C SER A 98 -10.52 -9.07 -17.26
N GLY A 99 -9.50 -9.91 -17.07
CA GLY A 99 -8.63 -10.40 -18.15
C GLY A 99 -9.39 -11.06 -19.30
N ASN A 100 -10.43 -11.83 -18.99
CA ASN A 100 -11.27 -12.47 -20.00
C ASN A 100 -12.05 -11.47 -20.88
N MET A 101 -12.32 -10.25 -20.34
CA MET A 101 -13.06 -9.23 -21.09
C MET A 101 -12.24 -8.60 -22.22
N VAL A 102 -10.92 -8.74 -22.19
CA VAL A 102 -10.02 -8.23 -23.24
C VAL A 102 -10.37 -8.85 -24.60
N ILE A 103 -10.61 -10.17 -24.62
CA ILE A 103 -10.98 -10.88 -25.84
C ILE A 103 -12.33 -10.39 -26.38
N TRP A 104 -13.32 -10.23 -25.50
CA TRP A 104 -14.69 -9.83 -25.86
C TRP A 104 -14.80 -8.38 -26.30
N THR A 105 -13.89 -7.51 -25.85
CA THR A 105 -13.94 -6.08 -26.14
C THR A 105 -12.94 -5.63 -27.21
N ARG A 106 -12.09 -6.54 -27.69
CA ARG A 106 -10.98 -6.22 -28.59
C ARG A 106 -11.46 -5.60 -29.90
N GLU A 107 -12.55 -6.11 -30.48
CA GLU A 107 -13.05 -5.71 -31.80
C GLU A 107 -14.19 -4.69 -31.70
N ASN A 108 -14.58 -4.29 -30.49
CA ASN A 108 -15.67 -3.35 -30.28
C ASN A 108 -15.20 -1.89 -30.42
N GLY A 109 -16.05 -1.06 -31.00
CA GLY A 109 -15.84 0.39 -31.00
C GLY A 109 -15.86 0.98 -29.57
N PRO A 110 -15.33 2.18 -29.36
CA PRO A 110 -15.12 2.75 -28.01
C PRO A 110 -16.37 2.77 -27.13
N ASN A 111 -17.54 3.10 -27.69
CA ASN A 111 -18.79 3.18 -26.94
C ASN A 111 -19.29 1.79 -26.51
N ALA A 112 -19.26 0.82 -27.41
CA ALA A 112 -19.66 -0.56 -27.12
C ALA A 112 -18.71 -1.18 -26.11
N ARG A 113 -17.40 -0.97 -26.27
CA ARG A 113 -16.38 -1.41 -25.31
C ARG A 113 -16.62 -0.84 -23.92
N ARG A 114 -16.91 0.45 -23.81
CA ARG A 114 -17.24 1.11 -22.54
C ARG A 114 -18.47 0.50 -21.89
N ALA A 115 -19.55 0.34 -22.63
CA ALA A 115 -20.78 -0.25 -22.10
C ALA A 115 -20.58 -1.67 -21.55
N ILE A 116 -19.79 -2.51 -22.26
CA ILE A 116 -19.46 -3.87 -21.82
C ILE A 116 -18.63 -3.84 -20.53
N LEU A 117 -17.63 -2.97 -20.44
CA LEU A 117 -16.79 -2.82 -19.25
C LEU A 117 -17.60 -2.30 -18.06
N ASP A 118 -18.46 -1.31 -18.26
CA ASP A 118 -19.32 -0.76 -17.22
C ASP A 118 -20.29 -1.83 -16.68
N SER A 119 -20.88 -2.63 -17.56
CA SER A 119 -21.72 -3.77 -17.18
C SER A 119 -20.94 -4.82 -16.37
N HIS A 120 -19.75 -5.19 -16.81
CA HIS A 120 -18.90 -6.13 -16.09
C HIS A 120 -18.51 -5.64 -14.70
N TRP A 121 -18.10 -4.38 -14.58
CA TRP A 121 -17.78 -3.80 -13.28
C TRP A 121 -19.00 -3.65 -12.37
N GLY A 122 -20.16 -3.34 -12.95
CA GLY A 122 -21.45 -3.35 -12.25
C GLY A 122 -21.75 -4.70 -11.63
N GLU A 123 -21.62 -5.78 -12.43
CA GLU A 123 -21.78 -7.16 -11.97
C GLU A 123 -20.76 -7.54 -10.88
N CYS A 124 -19.48 -7.24 -11.09
CA CYS A 124 -18.44 -7.49 -10.08
C CYS A 124 -18.74 -6.78 -8.75
N ASN A 125 -19.24 -5.55 -8.79
CA ASN A 125 -19.62 -4.80 -7.61
C ASN A 125 -20.86 -5.40 -6.95
N TRP A 126 -21.83 -5.83 -7.75
CA TRP A 126 -23.03 -6.50 -7.26
C TRP A 126 -22.69 -7.83 -6.57
N GLN A 127 -21.84 -8.64 -7.15
CA GLN A 127 -21.36 -9.89 -6.54
C GLN A 127 -20.61 -9.64 -5.22
N LYS A 128 -19.85 -8.57 -5.13
CA LYS A 128 -19.25 -8.14 -3.87
C LYS A 128 -20.30 -7.78 -2.82
N LEU A 129 -21.36 -7.09 -3.21
CA LEU A 129 -22.48 -6.78 -2.31
C LEU A 129 -23.22 -8.03 -1.85
N LEU A 130 -23.51 -8.96 -2.76
CA LEU A 130 -24.14 -10.24 -2.42
C LEU A 130 -23.24 -11.09 -1.51
N GLY A 131 -21.94 -11.18 -1.80
CA GLY A 131 -20.96 -11.86 -0.96
C GLY A 131 -20.85 -11.23 0.44
N LEU A 132 -21.12 -9.94 0.55
CA LEU A 132 -21.27 -9.27 1.82
C LEU A 132 -22.49 -9.76 2.61
N ARG A 133 -23.57 -10.09 1.96
CA ARG A 133 -24.82 -10.55 2.57
C ARG A 133 -24.73 -12.01 3.05
N THR A 134 -24.07 -12.89 2.30
CA THR A 134 -24.02 -14.33 2.58
C THR A 134 -23.07 -14.72 3.72
N SER A 135 -22.19 -13.82 4.14
CA SER A 135 -21.28 -14.06 5.25
C SER A 135 -21.83 -13.69 6.64
N LEU A 136 -23.13 -13.34 6.76
CA LEU A 136 -23.77 -13.00 8.03
C LEU A 136 -24.75 -14.09 8.47
N PRO A 137 -24.64 -14.61 9.70
CA PRO A 137 -25.75 -15.35 10.31
C PRO A 137 -26.92 -14.39 10.57
N VAL A 138 -28.13 -14.84 10.18
CA VAL A 138 -29.39 -14.08 10.16
C VAL A 138 -29.81 -13.45 11.50
N SER A 139 -29.22 -13.86 12.61
CA SER A 139 -29.63 -13.46 13.98
C SER A 139 -29.04 -12.15 14.52
N TYR A 140 -28.21 -11.44 13.78
CA TYR A 140 -27.61 -10.18 14.22
C TYR A 140 -27.90 -9.00 13.30
N SER A 141 -29.14 -8.92 12.79
CA SER A 141 -29.53 -8.03 11.70
C SER A 141 -29.59 -6.53 12.01
N HIS A 142 -29.41 -6.08 13.24
CA HIS A 142 -29.62 -4.67 13.58
C HIS A 142 -28.39 -3.88 14.05
N VAL A 143 -27.27 -4.53 14.43
CA VAL A 143 -26.10 -3.81 14.97
C VAL A 143 -24.87 -3.89 14.06
N LEU A 144 -24.81 -4.83 13.13
CA LEU A 144 -23.68 -5.02 12.23
C LEU A 144 -24.12 -5.04 10.75
N THR A 145 -24.88 -4.08 10.34
CA THR A 145 -25.32 -3.88 8.94
C THR A 145 -24.18 -3.60 7.96
N SER A 146 -22.94 -3.82 8.35
CA SER A 146 -21.80 -3.65 7.49
C SER A 146 -20.89 -4.89 7.58
N CYS A 147 -20.93 -5.73 6.55
CA CYS A 147 -19.92 -6.79 6.35
C CYS A 147 -18.48 -6.26 6.37
N LYS A 148 -18.31 -4.97 6.13
CA LYS A 148 -17.06 -4.26 6.42
C LYS A 148 -16.67 -4.43 7.88
N GLY A 149 -17.62 -4.45 8.83
CA GLY A 149 -17.35 -4.64 10.25
C GLY A 149 -16.77 -6.01 10.56
N VAL A 150 -17.35 -7.09 10.04
CA VAL A 150 -16.82 -8.46 10.26
C VAL A 150 -15.45 -8.64 9.61
N PHE A 151 -15.28 -8.14 8.39
CA PHE A 151 -14.01 -8.15 7.69
C PHE A 151 -12.95 -7.33 8.44
N LEU A 152 -13.31 -6.13 8.89
CA LEU A 152 -12.44 -5.26 9.70
C LEU A 152 -12.07 -5.93 11.03
N LEU A 153 -13.05 -6.54 11.72
CA LEU A 153 -12.80 -7.25 12.96
C LEU A 153 -11.87 -8.46 12.76
N LYS A 154 -12.08 -9.23 11.70
CA LYS A 154 -11.18 -10.34 11.34
C LYS A 154 -9.77 -9.84 11.06
N ASN A 155 -9.64 -8.77 10.28
CA ASN A 155 -8.35 -8.17 9.99
C ASN A 155 -7.71 -7.54 11.23
N LEU A 156 -8.47 -6.90 12.08
CA LEU A 156 -8.00 -6.39 13.38
C LEU A 156 -7.44 -7.52 14.25
N ARG A 157 -8.19 -8.60 14.43
CA ARG A 157 -7.72 -9.78 15.20
C ARG A 157 -6.42 -10.33 14.61
N ARG A 158 -6.35 -10.49 13.29
CA ARG A 158 -5.12 -10.94 12.61
C ARG A 158 -3.96 -9.97 12.84
N SER A 159 -4.19 -8.66 12.70
CA SER A 159 -3.14 -7.65 12.90
C SER A 159 -2.67 -7.58 14.36
N LEU A 160 -3.54 -7.82 15.34
CA LEU A 160 -3.13 -7.91 16.75
C LEU A 160 -2.21 -9.11 17.02
N VAL A 161 -2.56 -10.28 16.48
CA VAL A 161 -1.71 -11.49 16.57
C VAL A 161 -0.35 -11.24 15.91
N TRP A 162 -0.36 -10.73 14.67
CA TRP A 162 0.87 -10.41 13.95
C TRP A 162 1.69 -9.32 14.64
N GLY A 163 1.03 -8.26 15.13
CA GLY A 163 1.70 -7.19 15.84
C GLY A 163 2.39 -7.66 17.12
N ARG A 164 1.83 -8.66 17.79
CA ARG A 164 2.48 -9.31 18.94
C ARG A 164 3.74 -10.05 18.49
N SER A 165 3.61 -10.96 17.52
CA SER A 165 4.74 -11.72 16.99
C SER A 165 5.87 -10.83 16.47
N GLN A 166 5.53 -9.73 15.78
CA GLN A 166 6.55 -8.79 15.30
C GLN A 166 7.23 -8.03 16.45
N ARG A 167 6.49 -7.66 17.49
CA ARG A 167 7.10 -7.04 18.68
C ARG A 167 8.04 -8.00 19.40
N GLU A 168 7.62 -9.24 19.58
CA GLU A 168 8.45 -10.29 20.20
C GLU A 168 9.75 -10.51 19.41
N ALA A 169 9.65 -10.58 18.08
CA ALA A 169 10.83 -10.68 17.20
C ALA A 169 11.73 -9.44 17.30
N ALA A 170 11.16 -8.24 17.32
CA ALA A 170 11.91 -6.99 17.46
C ALA A 170 12.61 -6.91 18.81
N THR A 171 11.92 -7.26 19.92
CA THR A 171 12.51 -7.31 21.25
C THR A 171 13.66 -8.32 21.29
N SER A 172 13.43 -9.55 20.82
CA SER A 172 14.47 -10.56 20.76
C SER A 172 15.69 -10.15 19.90
N LEU A 173 15.49 -9.33 18.87
CA LEU A 173 16.59 -8.76 18.11
C LEU A 173 17.32 -7.68 18.91
N SER A 174 16.58 -6.77 19.53
CA SER A 174 17.16 -5.67 20.34
C SER A 174 17.99 -6.20 21.51
N ASP A 175 17.52 -7.25 22.18
CA ASP A 175 18.22 -7.88 23.32
C ASP A 175 19.59 -8.45 22.96
N ARG A 176 19.89 -8.63 21.65
CA ARG A 176 21.17 -9.14 21.16
C ARG A 176 22.22 -8.05 20.92
N TYR A 177 21.81 -6.78 20.96
CA TYR A 177 22.67 -5.65 20.66
C TYR A 177 22.64 -4.63 21.79
N PRO A 178 23.73 -3.87 22.01
CA PRO A 178 23.73 -2.77 22.98
C PRO A 178 22.64 -1.72 22.66
N ASP A 179 22.06 -1.13 23.69
CA ASP A 179 21.02 -0.09 23.55
C ASP A 179 21.48 1.10 22.71
N GLU A 180 22.73 1.47 22.81
CA GLU A 180 23.33 2.54 21.98
C GLU A 180 23.19 2.25 20.48
N THR A 181 23.50 1.00 20.07
CA THR A 181 23.40 0.56 18.67
C THR A 181 21.97 0.53 18.17
N THR A 182 21.05 0.04 18.99
CA THR A 182 19.61 -0.01 18.62
C THR A 182 18.99 1.37 18.52
N ASN A 183 19.39 2.29 19.40
CA ASN A 183 18.99 3.69 19.36
C ASN A 183 19.55 4.40 18.12
N GLU A 184 20.80 4.16 17.77
CA GLU A 184 21.41 4.70 16.54
C GLU A 184 20.65 4.25 15.29
N TRP A 185 20.29 2.97 15.20
CA TRP A 185 19.48 2.46 14.08
C TRP A 185 18.09 3.10 14.02
N ALA A 186 17.46 3.31 15.18
CA ALA A 186 16.18 3.98 15.26
C ALA A 186 16.26 5.42 14.77
N GLU A 187 17.30 6.15 15.18
CA GLU A 187 17.55 7.51 14.70
C GLU A 187 17.83 7.59 13.21
N MET A 188 18.65 6.68 12.67
CA MET A 188 18.94 6.60 11.24
C MET A 188 17.66 6.40 10.43
N ARG A 189 16.80 5.49 10.88
CA ARG A 189 15.49 5.24 10.27
C ARG A 189 14.62 6.50 10.33
N ASP A 190 14.48 7.11 11.49
CA ASP A 190 13.61 8.28 11.68
C ASP A 190 14.11 9.52 10.89
N LYS A 191 15.41 9.68 10.74
CA LYS A 191 16.02 10.69 9.87
C LYS A 191 15.70 10.43 8.40
N PHE A 192 15.79 9.18 7.96
CA PHE A 192 15.45 8.79 6.59
C PHE A 192 13.94 8.92 6.30
N ASP A 193 13.07 8.57 7.24
CA ASP A 193 11.63 8.73 7.09
C ASP A 193 11.20 10.20 6.95
N LYS A 194 11.92 11.12 7.60
CA LYS A 194 11.70 12.57 7.49
C LYS A 194 12.28 13.15 6.20
N ASN A 195 13.39 12.64 5.73
CA ASN A 195 14.08 13.09 4.53
C ASN A 195 14.66 11.90 3.75
N SER A 196 13.88 11.39 2.81
CA SER A 196 14.26 10.25 1.97
C SER A 196 15.42 10.55 0.99
N MET A 197 15.87 11.80 0.90
CA MET A 197 17.06 12.19 0.12
C MET A 197 18.37 11.98 0.89
N GLY A 198 18.28 11.72 2.20
CA GLY A 198 19.44 11.45 3.06
C GLY A 198 20.03 10.03 2.87
N PRO A 199 21.07 9.70 3.66
CA PRO A 199 21.65 8.35 3.63
C PRO A 199 20.59 7.31 3.95
N ASN A 200 20.45 6.31 3.09
CA ASN A 200 19.46 5.27 3.24
C ASN A 200 19.98 4.16 4.18
N PRO A 201 19.37 3.96 5.36
CA PRO A 201 19.81 3.00 6.36
C PRO A 201 19.62 1.54 5.90
N TYR A 202 18.79 1.31 4.88
CA TYR A 202 18.53 -0.03 4.33
C TYR A 202 19.48 -0.42 3.19
N LYS A 203 20.41 0.48 2.83
CA LYS A 203 21.36 0.21 1.77
C LYS A 203 22.54 -0.56 2.34
N GLU A 204 22.82 -1.74 1.78
CA GLU A 204 23.99 -2.51 2.14
C GLU A 204 25.30 -1.71 1.87
N PRO A 205 26.26 -1.72 2.81
CA PRO A 205 27.58 -1.12 2.59
C PRO A 205 28.26 -1.82 1.41
N LYS A 206 28.83 -1.04 0.49
CA LYS A 206 29.44 -1.53 -0.75
C LYS A 206 30.61 -2.52 -0.58
N ASN A 207 31.10 -2.75 0.64
CA ASN A 207 32.34 -3.46 0.93
C ASN A 207 32.17 -4.66 1.87
N ARG A 208 31.03 -5.32 1.92
CA ARG A 208 30.95 -6.64 2.57
C ARG A 208 30.81 -7.73 1.52
N THR A 209 31.96 -8.24 1.07
CA THR A 209 32.02 -9.58 0.49
C THR A 209 31.84 -10.57 1.65
N ILE A 210 30.60 -10.84 2.02
CA ILE A 210 30.31 -11.97 2.91
C ILE A 210 30.33 -13.20 2.01
N PHE A 211 31.44 -13.89 1.97
CA PHE A 211 31.48 -15.26 1.50
C PHE A 211 30.72 -16.12 2.50
N VAL A 212 29.40 -16.26 2.31
CA VAL A 212 28.65 -17.33 2.96
C VAL A 212 28.99 -18.61 2.21
N SER A 213 29.91 -19.39 2.77
CA SER A 213 30.12 -20.76 2.32
C SER A 213 28.82 -21.54 2.54
N LEU A 214 28.12 -21.87 1.46
CA LEU A 214 26.89 -22.67 1.44
C LEU A 214 27.16 -24.17 1.70
N SER A 215 28.23 -24.54 2.42
CA SER A 215 28.62 -25.93 2.61
C SER A 215 28.02 -26.62 3.85
N THR A 216 27.04 -26.06 4.57
CA THR A 216 26.50 -26.70 5.77
C THR A 216 24.97 -26.62 5.91
N PHE A 217 24.20 -26.77 4.84
CA PHE A 217 22.83 -27.24 4.96
C PHE A 217 22.69 -28.56 4.21
N ARG A 218 23.17 -29.65 4.81
CA ARG A 218 22.61 -30.98 4.62
C ARG A 218 21.71 -31.27 5.80
N TYR A 219 20.42 -31.47 5.48
CA TYR A 219 19.30 -32.10 6.21
C TYR A 219 19.42 -32.27 7.73
#